data_d82f0751db2a910d88cd08b1e892997d
#
_entry.id   d82f0751db2a910d88cd08b1e892997d
#
_cell.length_a   1.000
_cell.length_b   1.000
_cell.length_c   1.000
_cell.angle_alpha   90.00
_cell.angle_beta   90.00
_cell.angle_gamma   90.00
#
_symmetry.space_group_name_H-M   'P 1'
#
loop_
_entity.id
_entity.type
_entity.pdbx_description
1 polymer ?
#
loop_
_entity_poly.entity_id
_entity_poly.type
_entity_poly.pdbx_seq_one_letter_code
_entity_poly.pdbx_strand_id
1 'polypeptide(L)'
;MKLIYHPVFLEHDTGMHPENPKRLEAFEGLPATEVPDGTPWLGLVHTEKHIENVKAACAAHRHLDPDTVASPGSYEAAVRAVGATILASETDDFALVRPPGHHAYPGRSSGFCLFNNVAIAAQKLANEGKRVFLFDFDGHLGDGTSHIFEDTDQVLYCSIHQYPAFPGHGWVDEIGRGKGKGFTMNVPIPPESGDDIFMDAVQTCLQVLEQYQPDVVAVSAGFDAHLHDLLLQLRVTEGSFYKIGNLLRERSPNIFATLEGGYNVEVLPKCVHNFLAGINGKEMLYNENETTSFRAVWEEYELRVNSVMGNLRSWWKFS
;
A
#
# COMPACT_ATOMS: atom_id res chain seq x y z
N MET A 1 0.17 17.51 -2.19
CA MET A 1 0.70 16.21 -2.72
C MET A 1 0.72 16.27 -4.23
N LYS A 2 1.86 15.91 -4.84
CA LYS A 2 2.09 15.83 -6.29
C LYS A 2 2.51 14.41 -6.63
N LEU A 3 2.50 14.05 -7.91
CA LEU A 3 3.05 12.79 -8.38
C LEU A 3 4.55 12.91 -8.60
N ILE A 4 5.32 11.97 -8.06
CA ILE A 4 6.73 11.73 -8.35
C ILE A 4 6.78 10.56 -9.33
N TYR A 5 7.25 10.80 -10.55
CA TYR A 5 7.32 9.81 -11.62
C TYR A 5 8.67 9.89 -12.35
N HIS A 6 9.21 8.75 -12.73
CA HIS A 6 10.40 8.68 -13.57
C HIS A 6 10.23 7.57 -14.65
N PRO A 7 10.64 7.82 -15.92
CA PRO A 7 10.46 6.84 -17.00
C PRO A 7 11.14 5.49 -16.76
N VAL A 8 12.16 5.43 -15.90
CA VAL A 8 12.85 4.18 -15.54
C VAL A 8 11.91 3.11 -14.98
N PHE A 9 10.77 3.50 -14.41
CA PHE A 9 9.78 2.54 -13.90
C PHE A 9 9.13 1.72 -15.00
N LEU A 10 9.18 2.19 -16.25
CA LEU A 10 8.70 1.47 -17.43
C LEU A 10 9.69 0.38 -17.87
N GLU A 11 10.96 0.45 -17.46
CA GLU A 11 11.99 -0.53 -17.80
C GLU A 11 11.84 -1.86 -17.03
N HIS A 12 10.98 -1.89 -15.99
CA HIS A 12 10.55 -3.12 -15.37
C HIS A 12 9.58 -3.84 -16.31
N ASP A 13 10.14 -4.60 -17.26
CA ASP A 13 9.39 -5.35 -18.26
C ASP A 13 8.93 -6.70 -17.67
N THR A 14 7.63 -6.83 -17.54
CA THR A 14 6.95 -8.02 -17.04
C THR A 14 6.13 -8.73 -18.12
N GLY A 15 6.24 -8.28 -19.38
CA GLY A 15 5.51 -8.85 -20.53
C GLY A 15 4.00 -8.66 -20.40
N MET A 16 3.24 -9.77 -20.48
CA MET A 16 1.77 -9.75 -20.40
C MET A 16 1.21 -9.91 -18.98
N HIS A 17 2.04 -9.73 -17.97
CA HIS A 17 1.65 -9.80 -16.56
C HIS A 17 0.65 -8.66 -16.23
N PRO A 18 -0.27 -8.82 -15.25
CA PRO A 18 -1.13 -7.73 -14.79
C PRO A 18 -0.35 -6.49 -14.31
N GLU A 19 0.73 -6.73 -13.54
CA GLU A 19 1.68 -5.69 -13.15
C GLU A 19 2.64 -5.44 -14.32
N ASN A 20 2.32 -4.50 -15.22
CA ASN A 20 3.08 -4.19 -16.44
C ASN A 20 3.21 -2.67 -16.66
N PRO A 21 4.11 -2.22 -17.57
CA PRO A 21 4.35 -0.81 -17.84
C PRO A 21 3.13 0.03 -18.19
N LYS A 22 2.09 -0.58 -18.81
CA LYS A 22 0.85 0.14 -19.19
C LYS A 22 0.13 0.77 -17.99
N ARG A 23 0.35 0.24 -16.78
CA ARG A 23 -0.19 0.83 -15.56
C ARG A 23 0.25 2.30 -15.40
N LEU A 24 1.51 2.63 -15.70
CA LEU A 24 2.03 4.00 -15.62
C LEU A 24 1.91 4.75 -16.94
N GLU A 25 1.98 4.08 -18.10
CA GLU A 25 1.73 4.68 -19.40
C GLU A 25 0.33 5.28 -19.52
N ALA A 26 -0.65 4.72 -18.76
CA ALA A 26 -2.01 5.23 -18.66
C ALA A 26 -2.11 6.66 -18.06
N PHE A 27 -1.06 7.14 -17.40
CA PHE A 27 -0.96 8.52 -16.90
C PHE A 27 -0.29 9.39 -17.96
N GLU A 28 -1.09 9.94 -18.86
CA GLU A 28 -0.60 10.77 -19.96
C GLU A 28 0.06 12.08 -19.46
N GLY A 29 1.14 12.50 -20.12
CA GLY A 29 1.74 13.83 -19.93
C GLY A 29 2.43 14.06 -18.58
N LEU A 30 2.78 13.01 -17.83
CA LEU A 30 3.51 13.16 -16.57
C LEU A 30 4.93 13.69 -16.79
N PRO A 31 5.33 14.78 -16.14
CA PRO A 31 6.72 15.22 -16.17
C PRO A 31 7.59 14.25 -15.39
N ALA A 32 8.78 13.97 -15.92
CA ALA A 32 9.78 13.21 -15.19
C ALA A 32 10.28 14.01 -13.98
N THR A 33 10.37 13.34 -12.84
CA THR A 33 10.97 13.87 -11.61
C THR A 33 12.38 13.27 -11.47
N GLU A 34 13.36 14.08 -11.10
CA GLU A 34 14.67 13.55 -10.71
C GLU A 34 14.50 12.81 -9.38
N VAL A 35 14.71 11.48 -9.39
CA VAL A 35 14.58 10.62 -8.22
C VAL A 35 15.97 10.14 -7.77
N PRO A 36 16.25 10.12 -6.46
CA PRO A 36 17.53 9.63 -5.95
C PRO A 36 17.71 8.13 -6.19
N ASP A 37 18.95 7.69 -6.13
CA ASP A 37 19.29 6.27 -6.06
C ASP A 37 18.92 5.73 -4.67
N GLY A 38 18.04 4.72 -4.64
CA GLY A 38 17.55 4.08 -3.41
C GLY A 38 18.53 3.08 -2.77
N THR A 39 19.62 2.73 -3.45
CA THR A 39 20.59 1.73 -2.97
C THR A 39 21.05 1.94 -1.52
N PRO A 40 21.37 3.17 -1.06
CA PRO A 40 21.82 3.40 0.31
C PRO A 40 20.82 3.00 1.40
N TRP A 41 19.52 2.93 1.08
CA TRP A 41 18.45 2.65 2.03
C TRP A 41 17.97 1.21 2.02
N LEU A 42 18.33 0.39 1.02
CA LEU A 42 17.87 -1.00 0.91
C LEU A 42 18.15 -1.82 2.17
N GLY A 43 19.33 -1.63 2.77
CA GLY A 43 19.76 -2.31 3.98
C GLY A 43 19.02 -1.91 5.27
N LEU A 44 18.12 -0.90 5.24
CA LEU A 44 17.27 -0.57 6.38
C LEU A 44 16.24 -1.67 6.69
N VAL A 45 15.84 -2.41 5.66
CA VAL A 45 14.79 -3.44 5.75
C VAL A 45 15.30 -4.78 5.21
N HIS A 46 15.99 -4.77 4.08
CA HIS A 46 16.38 -5.98 3.38
C HIS A 46 17.75 -6.50 3.76
N THR A 47 17.88 -7.83 3.80
CA THR A 47 19.19 -8.48 3.99
C THR A 47 20.05 -8.30 2.74
N GLU A 48 21.37 -8.21 2.93
CA GLU A 48 22.35 -8.14 1.82
C GLU A 48 22.17 -9.31 0.84
N LYS A 49 21.94 -10.52 1.36
CA LYS A 49 21.66 -11.72 0.55
C LYS A 49 20.45 -11.52 -0.37
N HIS A 50 19.39 -10.88 0.12
CA HIS A 50 18.20 -10.60 -0.69
C HIS A 50 18.51 -9.57 -1.79
N ILE A 51 19.19 -8.49 -1.44
CA ILE A 51 19.58 -7.43 -2.39
C ILE A 51 20.41 -8.03 -3.55
N GLU A 52 21.42 -8.83 -3.22
CA GLU A 52 22.24 -9.50 -4.23
C GLU A 52 21.46 -10.55 -5.05
N ASN A 53 20.51 -11.28 -4.43
CA ASN A 53 19.64 -12.21 -5.15
C ASN A 53 18.74 -11.48 -6.17
N VAL A 54 18.13 -10.34 -5.79
CA VAL A 54 17.32 -9.53 -6.71
C VAL A 54 18.17 -9.03 -7.87
N LYS A 55 19.34 -8.47 -7.61
CA LYS A 55 20.27 -7.99 -8.62
C LYS A 55 20.67 -9.08 -9.60
N ALA A 56 21.06 -10.26 -9.07
CA ALA A 56 21.44 -11.40 -9.90
C ALA A 56 20.27 -11.97 -10.71
N ALA A 57 19.06 -12.01 -10.13
CA ALA A 57 17.86 -12.48 -10.81
C ALA A 57 17.50 -11.56 -11.98
N CYS A 58 17.53 -10.24 -11.78
CA CYS A 58 17.29 -9.25 -12.84
C CYS A 58 18.31 -9.40 -13.99
N ALA A 59 19.59 -9.48 -13.67
CA ALA A 59 20.65 -9.66 -14.68
C ALA A 59 20.51 -10.96 -15.47
N ALA A 60 19.98 -12.00 -14.84
CA ALA A 60 19.78 -13.32 -15.47
C ALA A 60 18.39 -13.53 -16.09
N HIS A 61 17.49 -12.51 -16.08
CA HIS A 61 16.10 -12.66 -16.54
C HIS A 61 15.38 -13.83 -15.82
N ARG A 62 15.60 -14.00 -14.52
CA ARG A 62 15.08 -15.11 -13.75
C ARG A 62 14.01 -14.62 -12.76
N HIS A 63 12.83 -15.20 -12.80
CA HIS A 63 11.79 -14.91 -11.82
C HIS A 63 12.29 -15.13 -10.40
N LEU A 64 11.84 -14.31 -9.46
CA LEU A 64 12.19 -14.38 -8.03
C LEU A 64 11.31 -15.39 -7.29
N ASP A 65 10.07 -15.50 -7.70
CA ASP A 65 9.11 -16.56 -7.37
C ASP A 65 8.22 -16.85 -8.60
N PRO A 66 7.24 -17.77 -8.53
CA PRO A 66 6.38 -18.11 -9.69
C PRO A 66 5.67 -16.92 -10.33
N ASP A 67 5.45 -15.84 -9.58
CA ASP A 67 4.63 -14.69 -10.00
C ASP A 67 5.35 -13.33 -9.84
N THR A 68 6.61 -13.35 -9.44
CA THR A 68 7.44 -12.13 -9.36
C THR A 68 8.48 -12.12 -10.47
N VAL A 69 8.13 -11.42 -11.55
CA VAL A 69 8.99 -11.31 -12.75
C VAL A 69 10.17 -10.39 -12.48
N ALA A 70 11.34 -10.77 -12.98
CA ALA A 70 12.52 -9.90 -13.01
C ALA A 70 13.10 -9.85 -14.43
N SER A 71 13.34 -8.65 -14.92
CA SER A 71 13.93 -8.34 -16.21
C SER A 71 15.20 -7.49 -16.03
N PRO A 72 16.06 -7.30 -17.04
CA PRO A 72 17.31 -6.54 -16.88
C PRO A 72 17.11 -5.13 -16.33
N GLY A 73 16.02 -4.43 -16.71
CA GLY A 73 15.69 -3.10 -16.21
C GLY A 73 15.05 -3.08 -14.81
N SER A 74 14.61 -4.26 -14.30
CA SER A 74 13.85 -4.33 -13.04
C SER A 74 14.64 -3.87 -11.82
N TYR A 75 15.96 -4.14 -11.77
CA TYR A 75 16.77 -3.74 -10.60
C TYR A 75 16.86 -2.22 -10.50
N GLU A 76 17.18 -1.52 -11.59
CA GLU A 76 17.26 -0.07 -11.61
C GLU A 76 15.90 0.56 -11.32
N ALA A 77 14.82 0.04 -11.92
CA ALA A 77 13.46 0.50 -11.63
C ALA A 77 13.11 0.34 -10.15
N ALA A 78 13.41 -0.81 -9.53
CA ALA A 78 13.14 -1.09 -8.12
C ALA A 78 13.94 -0.18 -7.18
N VAL A 79 15.22 0.04 -7.47
CA VAL A 79 16.07 0.94 -6.68
C VAL A 79 15.56 2.39 -6.79
N ARG A 80 15.17 2.84 -7.99
CA ARG A 80 14.58 4.17 -8.17
C ARG A 80 13.18 4.28 -7.54
N ALA A 81 12.40 3.19 -7.49
CA ALA A 81 11.12 3.18 -6.78
C ALA A 81 11.31 3.43 -5.28
N VAL A 82 12.31 2.80 -4.67
CA VAL A 82 12.71 3.12 -3.28
C VAL A 82 13.13 4.58 -3.15
N GLY A 83 14.00 5.08 -4.03
CA GLY A 83 14.43 6.48 -4.02
C GLY A 83 13.28 7.47 -4.17
N ALA A 84 12.33 7.19 -5.05
CA ALA A 84 11.12 8.01 -5.23
C ALA A 84 10.24 8.01 -3.98
N THR A 85 10.10 6.87 -3.29
CA THR A 85 9.31 6.77 -2.06
C THR A 85 10.00 7.49 -0.89
N ILE A 86 11.34 7.45 -0.82
CA ILE A 86 12.11 8.28 0.13
C ILE A 86 11.88 9.76 -0.16
N LEU A 87 12.00 10.20 -1.41
CA LEU A 87 11.72 11.59 -1.79
C LEU A 87 10.28 11.99 -1.44
N ALA A 88 9.30 11.12 -1.73
CA ALA A 88 7.91 11.37 -1.35
C ALA A 88 7.74 11.57 0.16
N SER A 89 8.46 10.80 0.99
CA SER A 89 8.42 10.93 2.45
C SER A 89 9.04 12.23 2.98
N GLU A 90 9.88 12.89 2.18
CA GLU A 90 10.53 14.17 2.51
C GLU A 90 9.75 15.39 2.00
N THR A 91 8.85 15.20 1.03
CA THR A 91 8.12 16.27 0.33
C THR A 91 6.61 16.19 0.47
N ASP A 92 6.07 15.22 1.23
CA ASP A 92 4.63 14.93 1.37
C ASP A 92 3.94 14.68 0.01
N ASP A 93 4.60 13.87 -0.84
CA ASP A 93 4.18 13.60 -2.20
C ASP A 93 3.79 12.13 -2.42
N PHE A 94 3.34 11.79 -3.63
CA PHE A 94 2.94 10.46 -4.05
C PHE A 94 3.97 9.86 -5.02
N ALA A 95 4.66 8.80 -4.62
CA ALA A 95 5.56 8.06 -5.47
C ALA A 95 4.77 7.13 -6.42
N LEU A 96 4.62 7.55 -7.67
CA LEU A 96 3.96 6.78 -8.73
C LEU A 96 4.98 5.83 -9.36
N VAL A 97 5.20 4.69 -8.73
CA VAL A 97 6.33 3.79 -8.99
C VAL A 97 5.90 2.42 -9.51
N ARG A 98 6.84 1.72 -10.12
CA ARG A 98 6.89 0.28 -10.40
C ARG A 98 8.34 -0.19 -10.23
N PRO A 99 8.53 -1.41 -9.69
CA PRO A 99 7.55 -2.37 -9.13
C PRO A 99 6.94 -1.88 -7.82
N PRO A 100 5.81 -2.49 -7.37
CA PRO A 100 5.23 -2.28 -6.04
C PRO A 100 6.12 -2.87 -4.95
N GLY A 101 5.74 -2.70 -3.65
CA GLY A 101 6.64 -3.03 -2.57
C GLY A 101 6.06 -3.81 -1.38
N HIS A 102 4.81 -3.66 -1.04
CA HIS A 102 4.27 -4.07 0.25
C HIS A 102 4.33 -5.58 0.56
N HIS A 103 4.48 -6.45 -0.44
CA HIS A 103 4.65 -7.89 -0.25
C HIS A 103 6.11 -8.34 -0.08
N ALA A 104 7.11 -7.46 -0.31
CA ALA A 104 8.51 -7.85 -0.18
C ALA A 104 8.93 -7.97 1.29
N TYR A 105 9.42 -9.14 1.66
CA TYR A 105 9.96 -9.45 2.99
C TYR A 105 11.43 -9.05 3.11
N PRO A 106 12.01 -9.00 4.31
CA PRO A 106 13.44 -8.71 4.47
C PRO A 106 14.37 -9.62 3.67
N GLY A 107 14.00 -10.88 3.50
CA GLY A 107 14.85 -11.91 2.87
C GLY A 107 14.32 -12.47 1.56
N ARG A 108 13.19 -12.03 1.05
CA ARG A 108 12.57 -12.55 -0.18
C ARG A 108 11.63 -11.55 -0.85
N SER A 109 11.56 -11.61 -2.17
CA SER A 109 10.52 -11.01 -3.00
C SER A 109 9.23 -11.83 -2.94
N SER A 110 8.09 -11.21 -3.15
CA SER A 110 6.78 -11.86 -3.21
C SER A 110 5.76 -10.92 -3.87
N GLY A 111 4.69 -11.45 -4.45
CA GLY A 111 3.53 -10.68 -4.91
C GLY A 111 3.93 -9.49 -5.78
N PHE A 112 4.72 -9.72 -6.84
CA PHE A 112 5.24 -8.72 -7.79
C PHE A 112 6.28 -7.75 -7.19
N CYS A 113 6.50 -7.76 -5.88
CA CYS A 113 7.34 -6.81 -5.15
C CYS A 113 8.79 -7.30 -5.04
N LEU A 114 9.74 -6.46 -5.47
CA LEU A 114 11.17 -6.73 -5.39
C LEU A 114 11.75 -6.26 -4.06
N PHE A 115 11.55 -5.00 -3.73
CA PHE A 115 11.91 -4.36 -2.46
C PHE A 115 10.68 -3.68 -1.86
N ASN A 116 10.63 -3.54 -0.55
CA ASN A 116 9.50 -2.91 0.15
C ASN A 116 9.69 -1.39 0.23
N ASN A 117 9.17 -0.70 -0.76
CA ASN A 117 9.34 0.75 -0.93
C ASN A 117 8.86 1.53 0.30
N VAL A 118 7.63 1.28 0.74
CA VAL A 118 7.02 2.00 1.87
C VAL A 118 7.68 1.65 3.18
N ALA A 119 8.03 0.37 3.41
CA ALA A 119 8.67 -0.05 4.65
C ALA A 119 10.07 0.54 4.81
N ILE A 120 10.84 0.68 3.73
CA ILE A 120 12.16 1.35 3.76
C ILE A 120 12.01 2.82 4.18
N ALA A 121 11.04 3.54 3.60
CA ALA A 121 10.77 4.93 3.97
C ALA A 121 10.27 5.07 5.42
N ALA A 122 9.34 4.20 5.84
CA ALA A 122 8.83 4.18 7.22
C ALA A 122 9.94 3.83 8.23
N GLN A 123 10.84 2.88 7.90
CA GLN A 123 11.97 2.52 8.75
C GLN A 123 12.99 3.65 8.87
N LYS A 124 13.24 4.39 7.77
CA LYS A 124 14.09 5.61 7.81
C LYS A 124 13.51 6.62 8.79
N LEU A 125 12.21 6.93 8.68
CA LEU A 125 11.52 7.86 9.57
C LEU A 125 11.53 7.39 11.03
N ALA A 126 11.29 6.09 11.28
CA ALA A 126 11.35 5.50 12.62
C ALA A 126 12.77 5.60 13.23
N ASN A 127 13.82 5.40 12.43
CA ASN A 127 15.21 5.59 12.87
C ASN A 127 15.53 7.07 13.21
N GLU A 128 14.80 8.01 12.64
CA GLU A 128 14.85 9.44 12.97
C GLU A 128 14.01 9.80 14.21
N GLY A 129 13.40 8.80 14.86
CA GLY A 129 12.58 8.98 16.07
C GLY A 129 11.14 9.37 15.79
N LYS A 130 10.67 9.30 14.55
CA LYS A 130 9.28 9.57 14.16
C LYS A 130 8.38 8.37 14.46
N ARG A 131 7.16 8.67 14.88
CA ARG A 131 6.07 7.69 14.95
C ARG A 131 5.35 7.68 13.61
N VAL A 132 5.26 6.52 12.98
CA VAL A 132 4.67 6.37 11.65
C VAL A 132 3.37 5.56 11.73
N PHE A 133 2.27 6.11 11.21
CA PHE A 133 1.07 5.33 10.92
C PHE A 133 1.14 4.90 9.45
N LEU A 134 1.31 3.60 9.22
CA LEU A 134 1.38 3.04 7.89
C LEU A 134 0.00 2.47 7.53
N PHE A 135 -0.71 3.17 6.67
CA PHE A 135 -2.03 2.81 6.19
C PHE A 135 -1.95 2.15 4.82
N ASP A 136 -2.33 0.90 4.76
CA ASP A 136 -2.34 0.08 3.55
C ASP A 136 -3.81 -0.19 3.16
N PHE A 137 -4.25 0.41 2.07
CA PHE A 137 -5.57 0.20 1.51
C PHE A 137 -5.57 -0.54 0.17
N ASP A 138 -4.43 -1.14 -0.20
CA ASP A 138 -4.39 -2.15 -1.26
C ASP A 138 -5.40 -3.26 -0.93
N GLY A 139 -6.05 -3.78 -1.93
CA GLY A 139 -7.03 -4.86 -1.73
C GLY A 139 -6.41 -6.18 -1.29
N HIS A 140 -5.07 -6.32 -1.37
CA HIS A 140 -4.30 -7.42 -0.80
C HIS A 140 -3.60 -6.98 0.49
N LEU A 141 -3.40 -7.91 1.42
CA LEU A 141 -2.55 -7.65 2.59
C LEU A 141 -1.11 -7.38 2.18
N GLY A 142 -0.52 -6.29 2.64
CA GLY A 142 0.93 -6.07 2.57
C GLY A 142 1.67 -6.92 3.61
N ASP A 143 1.74 -8.23 3.37
CA ASP A 143 2.30 -9.20 4.32
C ASP A 143 3.79 -9.00 4.60
N GLY A 144 4.54 -8.51 3.61
CA GLY A 144 5.93 -8.10 3.80
C GLY A 144 6.04 -6.94 4.79
N THR A 145 5.22 -5.91 4.61
CA THR A 145 5.17 -4.73 5.49
C THR A 145 4.73 -5.11 6.90
N SER A 146 3.64 -5.89 7.02
CA SER A 146 3.15 -6.42 8.30
C SER A 146 4.25 -7.18 9.06
N HIS A 147 4.98 -8.07 8.37
CA HIS A 147 6.08 -8.84 8.97
C HIS A 147 7.25 -7.96 9.42
N ILE A 148 7.62 -6.93 8.64
CA ILE A 148 8.74 -6.04 8.97
C ILE A 148 8.48 -5.29 10.28
N PHE A 149 7.24 -4.87 10.52
CA PHE A 149 6.89 -4.04 11.68
C PHE A 149 6.16 -4.78 12.81
N GLU A 150 6.02 -6.10 12.74
CA GLU A 150 5.23 -6.87 13.73
C GLU A 150 5.76 -6.81 15.17
N ASP A 151 7.00 -6.39 15.41
CA ASP A 151 7.63 -6.37 16.73
C ASP A 151 8.04 -4.97 17.21
N THR A 152 7.59 -3.91 16.56
CA THR A 152 7.84 -2.50 16.94
C THR A 152 6.55 -1.73 17.22
N ASP A 153 6.62 -0.78 18.15
CA ASP A 153 5.56 0.19 18.47
C ASP A 153 5.79 1.58 17.83
N GLN A 154 6.90 1.75 17.10
CA GLN A 154 7.22 3.00 16.38
C GLN A 154 6.49 3.14 15.05
N VAL A 155 6.12 2.01 14.44
CA VAL A 155 5.31 1.95 13.23
C VAL A 155 4.04 1.17 13.55
N LEU A 156 2.89 1.82 13.43
CA LEU A 156 1.60 1.17 13.51
C LEU A 156 1.15 0.85 12.09
N TYR A 157 1.06 -0.43 11.78
CA TYR A 157 0.58 -0.92 10.48
C TYR A 157 -0.91 -1.22 10.53
N CYS A 158 -1.68 -0.63 9.60
CA CYS A 158 -3.11 -0.87 9.46
C CYS A 158 -3.43 -1.23 8.01
N SER A 159 -4.03 -2.39 7.78
CA SER A 159 -4.41 -2.87 6.44
C SER A 159 -5.88 -3.20 6.35
N ILE A 160 -6.50 -2.80 5.22
CA ILE A 160 -7.84 -3.21 4.80
C ILE A 160 -7.66 -4.05 3.54
N HIS A 161 -8.00 -5.33 3.60
CA HIS A 161 -7.76 -6.24 2.48
C HIS A 161 -8.85 -7.28 2.36
N GLN A 162 -9.04 -7.82 1.16
CA GLN A 162 -9.93 -8.94 0.95
C GLN A 162 -9.41 -10.21 1.62
N TYR A 163 -10.28 -10.92 2.31
CA TYR A 163 -10.00 -12.26 2.84
C TYR A 163 -11.21 -13.18 2.64
N PRO A 164 -11.04 -14.42 2.10
CA PRO A 164 -9.77 -14.97 1.64
C PRO A 164 -9.27 -14.36 0.32
N ALA A 165 -7.97 -14.14 0.23
CA ALA A 165 -7.25 -13.76 -0.98
C ALA A 165 -5.75 -14.03 -0.77
N PHE A 166 -4.90 -13.80 -1.80
CA PHE A 166 -3.45 -13.75 -1.61
C PHE A 166 -3.11 -12.67 -0.56
N PRO A 167 -2.14 -12.87 0.33
CA PRO A 167 -1.26 -14.04 0.49
C PRO A 167 -1.81 -15.14 1.41
N GLY A 168 -3.05 -15.03 1.89
CA GLY A 168 -3.69 -15.99 2.79
C GLY A 168 -3.39 -15.78 4.28
N HIS A 169 -2.86 -14.61 4.64
CA HIS A 169 -2.59 -14.11 5.99
C HIS A 169 -3.43 -12.86 6.27
N GLY A 170 -3.20 -12.21 7.43
CA GLY A 170 -3.89 -10.98 7.81
C GLY A 170 -5.23 -11.21 8.48
N TRP A 171 -5.35 -12.31 9.22
CA TRP A 171 -6.57 -12.55 9.97
C TRP A 171 -6.66 -11.66 11.21
N VAL A 172 -7.82 -11.56 11.79
CA VAL A 172 -8.18 -10.63 12.88
C VAL A 172 -7.35 -10.77 14.16
N ASP A 173 -6.65 -11.88 14.37
CA ASP A 173 -5.80 -12.16 15.53
C ASP A 173 -4.30 -11.94 15.27
N GLU A 174 -3.93 -11.59 14.04
CA GLU A 174 -2.57 -11.18 13.71
C GLU A 174 -2.36 -9.71 14.09
N ILE A 175 -2.08 -9.46 15.37
CA ILE A 175 -2.02 -8.10 15.99
C ILE A 175 -0.61 -7.64 16.34
N GLY A 176 0.42 -8.24 15.73
CA GLY A 176 1.82 -8.01 16.07
C GLY A 176 2.30 -8.82 17.27
N ARG A 177 3.58 -8.70 17.60
CA ARG A 177 4.24 -9.45 18.67
C ARG A 177 5.20 -8.59 19.49
N GLY A 178 5.62 -9.10 20.65
CA GLY A 178 6.61 -8.40 21.47
C GLY A 178 6.16 -6.96 21.81
N LYS A 179 7.00 -5.98 21.48
CA LYS A 179 6.67 -4.55 21.63
C LYS A 179 5.64 -4.07 20.64
N GLY A 180 5.57 -4.70 19.46
CA GLY A 180 4.62 -4.38 18.42
C GLY A 180 3.24 -5.01 18.62
N LYS A 181 3.01 -5.75 19.73
CA LYS A 181 1.69 -6.32 19.99
C LYS A 181 0.65 -5.21 20.18
N GLY A 182 -0.40 -5.24 19.35
CA GLY A 182 -1.43 -4.21 19.28
C GLY A 182 -1.11 -3.08 18.27
N PHE A 183 0.06 -3.12 17.61
CA PHE A 183 0.49 -2.15 16.60
C PHE A 183 0.43 -2.68 15.16
N THR A 184 -0.15 -3.86 14.98
CA THR A 184 -0.61 -4.39 13.70
C THR A 184 -2.13 -4.52 13.75
N MET A 185 -2.83 -3.90 12.82
CA MET A 185 -4.29 -3.95 12.70
C MET A 185 -4.66 -4.45 11.32
N ASN A 186 -5.18 -5.67 11.24
CA ASN A 186 -5.72 -6.26 10.02
C ASN A 186 -7.24 -6.18 10.03
N VAL A 187 -7.81 -5.56 9.01
CA VAL A 187 -9.26 -5.50 8.78
C VAL A 187 -9.59 -6.31 7.53
N PRO A 188 -9.72 -7.65 7.67
CA PRO A 188 -10.07 -8.52 6.55
C PRO A 188 -11.54 -8.34 6.18
N ILE A 189 -11.80 -7.82 4.97
CA ILE A 189 -13.16 -7.65 4.45
C ILE A 189 -13.54 -8.83 3.54
N PRO A 190 -14.82 -9.23 3.51
CA PRO A 190 -15.27 -10.32 2.64
C PRO A 190 -15.17 -9.97 1.16
N PRO A 191 -15.06 -10.95 0.24
CA PRO A 191 -15.33 -10.74 -1.18
C PRO A 191 -16.71 -10.09 -1.39
N GLU A 192 -16.91 -9.36 -2.49
CA GLU A 192 -18.12 -8.60 -2.82
C GLU A 192 -18.43 -7.40 -1.89
N SER A 193 -17.48 -7.02 -1.01
CA SER A 193 -17.60 -5.80 -0.21
C SER A 193 -17.59 -4.57 -1.11
N GLY A 194 -18.59 -3.71 -0.93
CA GLY A 194 -18.73 -2.44 -1.62
C GLY A 194 -18.13 -1.25 -0.87
N ASP A 195 -18.43 -0.05 -1.36
CA ASP A 195 -17.98 1.22 -0.75
C ASP A 195 -18.42 1.36 0.70
N ASP A 196 -19.59 0.88 1.04
CA ASP A 196 -20.16 0.94 2.39
C ASP A 196 -19.27 0.20 3.41
N ILE A 197 -18.93 -1.05 3.16
CA ILE A 197 -18.04 -1.85 4.04
C ILE A 197 -16.62 -1.29 4.00
N PHE A 198 -16.11 -0.95 2.81
CA PHE A 198 -14.74 -0.45 2.68
C PHE A 198 -14.54 0.84 3.46
N MET A 199 -15.48 1.77 3.38
CA MET A 199 -15.41 3.04 4.12
C MET A 199 -15.64 2.88 5.63
N ASP A 200 -16.43 1.90 6.08
CA ASP A 200 -16.57 1.57 7.50
C ASP A 200 -15.25 1.02 8.06
N ALA A 201 -14.57 0.15 7.30
CA ALA A 201 -13.24 -0.35 7.64
C ALA A 201 -12.20 0.78 7.71
N VAL A 202 -12.25 1.73 6.75
CA VAL A 202 -11.40 2.95 6.79
C VAL A 202 -11.65 3.73 8.08
N GLN A 203 -12.90 4.01 8.45
CA GLN A 203 -13.22 4.74 9.68
C GLN A 203 -12.72 4.02 10.93
N THR A 204 -12.81 2.69 10.94
CA THR A 204 -12.30 1.87 12.04
C THR A 204 -10.77 2.01 12.20
N CYS A 205 -10.02 2.01 11.10
CA CYS A 205 -8.57 2.27 11.11
C CYS A 205 -8.23 3.69 11.60
N LEU A 206 -9.02 4.68 11.17
CA LEU A 206 -8.77 6.08 11.52
C LEU A 206 -9.02 6.38 13.00
N GLN A 207 -9.89 5.62 13.70
CA GLN A 207 -10.01 5.73 15.17
C GLN A 207 -8.70 5.39 15.89
N VAL A 208 -7.93 4.46 15.35
CA VAL A 208 -6.62 4.09 15.89
C VAL A 208 -5.57 5.13 15.53
N LEU A 209 -5.59 5.67 14.31
CA LEU A 209 -4.71 6.78 13.90
C LEU A 209 -4.84 7.97 14.85
N GLU A 210 -6.07 8.39 15.18
CA GLU A 210 -6.34 9.53 16.06
C GLU A 210 -5.78 9.32 17.48
N GLN A 211 -5.80 8.09 18.00
CA GLN A 211 -5.25 7.74 19.30
C GLN A 211 -3.73 7.55 19.28
N TYR A 212 -3.21 6.99 18.18
CA TYR A 212 -1.76 6.80 17.99
C TYR A 212 -1.02 8.12 17.84
N GLN A 213 -1.63 9.15 17.25
CA GLN A 213 -1.05 10.48 17.03
C GLN A 213 0.33 10.42 16.38
N PRO A 214 0.43 9.92 15.13
CA PRO A 214 1.70 9.78 14.44
C PRO A 214 2.30 11.14 14.05
N ASP A 215 3.61 11.18 13.86
CA ASP A 215 4.30 12.32 13.24
C ASP A 215 4.09 12.35 11.72
N VAL A 216 3.93 11.18 11.10
CA VAL A 216 3.77 11.00 9.65
C VAL A 216 2.81 9.86 9.36
N VAL A 217 1.97 10.04 8.35
CA VAL A 217 1.16 8.99 7.74
C VAL A 217 1.83 8.53 6.45
N ALA A 218 2.24 7.27 6.41
CA ALA A 218 2.72 6.58 5.22
C ALA A 218 1.58 5.79 4.60
N VAL A 219 1.38 5.87 3.30
CA VAL A 219 0.28 5.18 2.62
C VAL A 219 0.82 4.19 1.57
N SER A 220 0.53 2.89 1.76
CA SER A 220 0.57 1.91 0.69
C SER A 220 -0.73 2.05 -0.09
N ALA A 221 -0.64 2.71 -1.25
CA ALA A 221 -1.79 3.09 -2.03
C ALA A 221 -2.01 2.11 -3.18
N GLY A 222 -2.75 1.04 -2.93
CA GLY A 222 -3.24 0.14 -3.96
C GLY A 222 -4.68 0.51 -4.38
N PHE A 223 -5.00 0.26 -5.63
CA PHE A 223 -6.29 0.61 -6.21
C PHE A 223 -7.00 -0.62 -6.83
N ASP A 224 -6.54 -1.80 -6.50
CA ASP A 224 -7.08 -3.09 -6.95
C ASP A 224 -8.33 -3.54 -6.18
N ALA A 225 -8.73 -2.80 -5.14
CA ALA A 225 -10.05 -2.93 -4.54
C ALA A 225 -11.18 -2.41 -5.46
N HIS A 226 -10.85 -1.73 -6.57
CA HIS A 226 -11.83 -1.16 -7.50
C HIS A 226 -12.66 -2.25 -8.18
N LEU A 227 -13.98 -2.01 -8.34
CA LEU A 227 -14.96 -2.98 -8.86
C LEU A 227 -14.65 -3.50 -10.27
N HIS A 228 -13.82 -2.82 -11.02
CA HIS A 228 -13.37 -3.22 -12.36
C HIS A 228 -11.93 -3.72 -12.38
N ASP A 229 -11.29 -3.91 -11.21
CA ASP A 229 -9.97 -4.51 -11.16
C ASP A 229 -10.01 -6.00 -11.51
N LEU A 230 -8.84 -6.55 -11.83
CA LEU A 230 -8.73 -7.87 -12.45
C LEU A 230 -8.48 -9.00 -11.46
N LEU A 231 -8.01 -8.70 -10.24
CA LEU A 231 -7.44 -9.71 -9.35
C LEU A 231 -8.32 -10.03 -8.13
N LEU A 232 -9.19 -9.11 -7.71
CA LEU A 232 -10.03 -9.26 -6.53
C LEU A 232 -11.52 -9.24 -6.87
N GLN A 233 -12.35 -9.51 -5.86
CA GLN A 233 -13.81 -9.47 -5.97
C GLN A 233 -14.40 -8.29 -5.17
N LEU A 234 -13.59 -7.30 -4.80
CA LEU A 234 -14.08 -6.08 -4.13
C LEU A 234 -14.82 -5.19 -5.13
N ARG A 235 -15.69 -4.33 -4.63
CA ARG A 235 -16.58 -3.53 -5.45
C ARG A 235 -16.49 -2.04 -5.08
N VAL A 236 -15.27 -1.58 -4.80
CA VAL A 236 -15.00 -0.18 -4.43
C VAL A 236 -15.02 0.71 -5.68
N THR A 237 -15.56 1.93 -5.57
CA THR A 237 -15.57 2.93 -6.64
C THR A 237 -14.47 3.97 -6.45
N GLU A 238 -14.14 4.71 -7.50
CA GLU A 238 -13.15 5.79 -7.43
C GLU A 238 -13.52 6.91 -6.43
N GLY A 239 -14.80 7.02 -6.07
CA GLY A 239 -15.28 7.97 -5.05
C GLY A 239 -14.78 7.66 -3.64
N SER A 240 -14.60 6.38 -3.29
CA SER A 240 -14.05 6.00 -1.99
C SER A 240 -12.58 6.41 -1.83
N PHE A 241 -11.76 6.32 -2.86
CA PHE A 241 -10.37 6.81 -2.81
C PHE A 241 -10.29 8.33 -2.61
N TYR A 242 -11.21 9.09 -3.20
CA TYR A 242 -11.35 10.52 -2.90
C TYR A 242 -11.68 10.78 -1.42
N LYS A 243 -12.64 10.03 -0.87
CA LYS A 243 -13.03 10.15 0.54
C LYS A 243 -11.87 9.81 1.47
N ILE A 244 -11.09 8.74 1.18
CA ILE A 244 -9.88 8.39 1.95
C ILE A 244 -8.90 9.58 1.95
N GLY A 245 -8.62 10.16 0.79
CA GLY A 245 -7.74 11.33 0.69
C GLY A 245 -8.19 12.49 1.58
N ASN A 246 -9.47 12.84 1.55
CA ASN A 246 -10.04 13.88 2.41
C ASN A 246 -9.90 13.55 3.90
N LEU A 247 -10.24 12.33 4.29
CA LEU A 247 -10.20 11.89 5.69
C LEU A 247 -8.77 11.91 6.26
N LEU A 248 -7.78 11.52 5.46
CA LEU A 248 -6.37 11.57 5.86
C LEU A 248 -5.89 13.01 6.00
N ARG A 249 -6.20 13.89 5.05
CA ARG A 249 -5.86 15.32 5.09
C ARG A 249 -6.39 16.02 6.35
N GLU A 250 -7.60 15.66 6.79
CA GLU A 250 -8.21 16.23 7.99
C GLU A 250 -7.50 15.80 9.29
N ARG A 251 -6.76 14.69 9.26
CA ARG A 251 -6.16 14.05 10.44
C ARG A 251 -4.64 14.16 10.54
N SER A 252 -3.97 14.45 9.46
CA SER A 252 -2.51 14.61 9.46
C SER A 252 -2.05 15.66 8.44
N PRO A 253 -1.13 16.55 8.82
CA PRO A 253 -0.50 17.47 7.89
C PRO A 253 0.62 16.82 7.06
N ASN A 254 1.22 15.74 7.55
CA ASN A 254 2.39 15.08 6.94
C ASN A 254 1.96 13.70 6.42
N ILE A 255 1.76 13.61 5.11
CA ILE A 255 1.27 12.39 4.45
C ILE A 255 2.09 12.17 3.19
N PHE A 256 2.68 11.00 3.03
CA PHE A 256 3.21 10.55 1.75
C PHE A 256 2.57 9.23 1.33
N ALA A 257 2.61 8.95 0.04
CA ALA A 257 2.06 7.72 -0.50
C ALA A 257 2.99 7.09 -1.53
N THR A 258 2.88 5.78 -1.70
CA THR A 258 3.51 5.03 -2.79
C THR A 258 2.51 4.11 -3.45
N LEU A 259 2.58 4.00 -4.78
CA LEU A 259 1.71 3.13 -5.55
C LEU A 259 2.04 1.67 -5.26
N GLU A 260 1.01 0.88 -4.97
CA GLU A 260 1.07 -0.58 -4.89
C GLU A 260 0.27 -1.21 -6.04
N GLY A 261 -0.79 -1.94 -5.76
CA GLY A 261 -1.66 -2.58 -6.75
C GLY A 261 -2.57 -1.62 -7.54
N GLY A 262 -3.43 -2.22 -8.33
CA GLY A 262 -4.31 -1.57 -9.30
C GLY A 262 -3.91 -1.94 -10.72
N TYR A 263 -4.67 -2.87 -11.33
CA TYR A 263 -4.26 -3.58 -12.54
C TYR A 263 -5.18 -3.31 -13.73
N ASN A 264 -6.27 -2.59 -13.51
CA ASN A 264 -7.08 -2.07 -14.61
C ASN A 264 -6.55 -0.69 -15.03
N VAL A 265 -5.89 -0.65 -16.18
CA VAL A 265 -5.23 0.56 -16.71
C VAL A 265 -6.19 1.71 -17.04
N GLU A 266 -7.48 1.43 -17.25
CA GLU A 266 -8.47 2.46 -17.56
C GLU A 266 -8.97 3.20 -16.30
N VAL A 267 -8.98 2.51 -15.15
CA VAL A 267 -9.51 3.10 -13.90
C VAL A 267 -8.41 3.54 -12.94
N LEU A 268 -7.23 2.93 -12.98
CA LEU A 268 -6.11 3.28 -12.09
C LEU A 268 -5.79 4.77 -12.07
N PRO A 269 -5.66 5.49 -13.21
CA PRO A 269 -5.41 6.93 -13.18
C PRO A 269 -6.54 7.72 -12.52
N LYS A 270 -7.81 7.31 -12.71
CA LYS A 270 -8.97 7.97 -12.11
C LYS A 270 -8.96 7.86 -10.59
N CYS A 271 -8.68 6.63 -10.09
CA CYS A 271 -8.58 6.37 -8.65
C CYS A 271 -7.45 7.18 -8.00
N VAL A 272 -6.25 7.18 -8.60
CA VAL A 272 -5.09 7.97 -8.12
C VAL A 272 -5.41 9.46 -8.13
N HIS A 273 -5.97 9.99 -9.22
CA HIS A 273 -6.31 11.41 -9.29
C HIS A 273 -7.40 11.81 -8.29
N ASN A 274 -8.38 10.94 -8.03
CA ASN A 274 -9.38 11.17 -7.00
C ASN A 274 -8.77 11.17 -5.60
N PHE A 275 -7.89 10.22 -5.28
CA PHE A 275 -7.15 10.22 -4.02
C PHE A 275 -6.35 11.51 -3.83
N LEU A 276 -5.61 11.93 -4.86
CA LEU A 276 -4.87 13.20 -4.85
C LEU A 276 -5.78 14.42 -4.72
N ALA A 277 -6.95 14.44 -5.37
CA ALA A 277 -7.92 15.51 -5.23
C ALA A 277 -8.40 15.64 -3.78
N GLY A 278 -8.71 14.50 -3.13
CA GLY A 278 -9.08 14.45 -1.72
C GLY A 278 -7.98 14.99 -0.80
N ILE A 279 -6.74 14.47 -0.93
CA ILE A 279 -5.57 14.93 -0.15
C ILE A 279 -5.34 16.44 -0.34
N ASN A 280 -5.52 16.96 -1.55
CA ASN A 280 -5.27 18.37 -1.85
C ASN A 280 -6.47 19.28 -1.56
N GLY A 281 -7.60 18.76 -1.05
CA GLY A 281 -8.81 19.52 -0.77
C GLY A 281 -9.45 20.12 -2.03
N LYS A 282 -9.32 19.43 -3.17
CA LYS A 282 -9.96 19.79 -4.44
C LYS A 282 -11.25 19.02 -4.61
N GLU A 283 -12.07 19.43 -5.57
CA GLU A 283 -13.28 18.69 -5.94
C GLU A 283 -12.93 17.32 -6.52
N MET A 284 -13.84 16.35 -6.33
CA MET A 284 -13.74 15.03 -6.91
C MET A 284 -13.77 15.14 -8.45
N LEU A 285 -12.87 14.44 -9.12
CA LEU A 285 -12.69 14.52 -10.57
C LEU A 285 -13.52 13.48 -11.33
N TYR A 286 -13.65 12.29 -10.75
CA TYR A 286 -14.35 11.15 -11.35
C TYR A 286 -15.37 10.63 -10.36
N ASN A 287 -16.56 10.30 -10.85
CA ASN A 287 -17.67 9.87 -9.99
C ASN A 287 -18.43 8.71 -10.64
N GLU A 288 -18.46 7.59 -9.97
CA GLU A 288 -19.34 6.46 -10.25
C GLU A 288 -20.45 6.41 -9.21
N ASN A 289 -21.49 5.62 -9.48
CA ASN A 289 -22.51 5.34 -8.48
C ASN A 289 -21.91 4.46 -7.38
N GLU A 290 -22.02 4.90 -6.14
CA GLU A 290 -21.55 4.13 -4.98
C GLU A 290 -22.19 2.74 -4.97
N THR A 291 -21.38 1.76 -4.64
CA THR A 291 -21.81 0.38 -4.45
C THR A 291 -22.26 0.13 -3.03
N THR A 292 -23.16 -0.80 -2.87
CA THR A 292 -23.58 -1.32 -1.56
C THR A 292 -23.39 -2.80 -1.51
N SER A 293 -23.01 -3.29 -0.33
CA SER A 293 -22.78 -4.71 -0.07
C SER A 293 -24.10 -5.44 0.15
N PHE A 294 -24.16 -6.72 -0.23
CA PHE A 294 -25.29 -7.56 0.11
C PHE A 294 -25.34 -7.79 1.62
N ARG A 295 -26.55 -8.00 2.15
CA ARG A 295 -26.77 -8.21 3.59
C ARG A 295 -25.90 -9.32 4.18
N ALA A 296 -25.72 -10.44 3.50
CA ALA A 296 -24.88 -11.54 3.98
C ALA A 296 -23.40 -11.15 4.08
N VAL A 297 -22.91 -10.29 3.18
CA VAL A 297 -21.53 -9.75 3.20
C VAL A 297 -21.35 -8.80 4.39
N TRP A 298 -22.37 -7.95 4.68
CA TRP A 298 -22.38 -7.10 5.86
C TRP A 298 -22.34 -7.91 7.16
N GLU A 299 -23.22 -8.92 7.29
CA GLU A 299 -23.28 -9.78 8.49
C GLU A 299 -21.94 -10.48 8.74
N GLU A 300 -21.25 -10.92 7.69
CA GLU A 300 -19.91 -11.49 7.80
C GLU A 300 -18.87 -10.45 8.19
N TYR A 301 -18.88 -9.26 7.57
CA TYR A 301 -17.97 -8.15 7.90
C TYR A 301 -18.13 -7.71 9.36
N GLU A 302 -19.37 -7.55 9.86
CA GLU A 302 -19.62 -7.16 11.26
C GLU A 302 -19.00 -8.14 12.26
N LEU A 303 -19.04 -9.45 11.98
CA LEU A 303 -18.37 -10.43 12.82
C LEU A 303 -16.86 -10.25 12.83
N ARG A 304 -16.27 -9.96 11.66
CA ARG A 304 -14.84 -9.77 11.52
C ARG A 304 -14.38 -8.48 12.19
N VAL A 305 -15.00 -7.34 11.92
CA VAL A 305 -14.60 -6.06 12.49
C VAL A 305 -14.79 -6.02 14.01
N ASN A 306 -15.85 -6.63 14.53
CA ASN A 306 -16.05 -6.81 15.96
C ASN A 306 -14.92 -7.65 16.60
N SER A 307 -14.44 -8.67 15.88
CA SER A 307 -13.30 -9.49 16.33
C SER A 307 -11.99 -8.69 16.32
N VAL A 308 -11.75 -7.86 15.29
CA VAL A 308 -10.61 -6.92 15.23
C VAL A 308 -10.63 -5.99 16.45
N MET A 309 -11.75 -5.30 16.68
CA MET A 309 -11.91 -4.40 17.83
C MET A 309 -11.74 -5.13 19.16
N GLY A 310 -12.30 -6.33 19.28
CA GLY A 310 -12.16 -7.18 20.47
C GLY A 310 -10.72 -7.57 20.77
N ASN A 311 -9.94 -7.94 19.74
CA ASN A 311 -8.54 -8.33 19.88
C ASN A 311 -7.64 -7.13 20.25
N LEU A 312 -7.97 -5.93 19.77
CA LEU A 312 -7.19 -4.71 19.95
C LEU A 312 -7.62 -3.84 21.14
N ARG A 313 -8.73 -4.14 21.82
CA ARG A 313 -9.32 -3.33 22.91
C ARG A 313 -8.39 -3.05 24.09
N SER A 314 -7.33 -3.82 24.27
CA SER A 314 -6.34 -3.58 25.33
C SER A 314 -5.41 -2.41 25.01
N TRP A 315 -5.34 -1.98 23.75
CA TRP A 315 -4.46 -0.90 23.27
C TRP A 315 -5.27 0.29 22.76
N TRP A 316 -6.40 0.03 22.09
CA TRP A 316 -7.18 1.05 21.39
C TRP A 316 -8.65 1.01 21.81
N LYS A 317 -9.28 2.19 21.80
CA LYS A 317 -10.71 2.34 22.04
C LYS A 317 -11.43 2.45 20.70
N PHE A 318 -12.52 1.75 20.57
CA PHE A 318 -13.41 1.79 19.40
C PHE A 318 -14.80 2.27 19.84
N SER A 319 -15.42 3.14 19.02
CA SER A 319 -16.75 3.71 19.26
C SER A 319 -17.82 2.99 18.45
#